data_b4eeb1f2e8ad495a65d07ec2a3fcb398
#
_entry.id   b4eeb1f2e8ad495a65d07ec2a3fcb398
#
_cell.length_a   1.000
_cell.length_b   1.000
_cell.length_c   1.000
_cell.angle_alpha   90.00
_cell.angle_beta   90.00
_cell.angle_gamma   90.00
#
_symmetry.space_group_name_H-M   'P 1'
#
loop_
_entity.id
_entity.type
_entity.pdbx_description
1 polymer ?
#
loop_
_entity_poly.entity_id
_entity_poly.type
_entity_poly.pdbx_seq_one_letter_code
_entity_poly.pdbx_strand_id
1 'polypeptide(L)'
;MIRLKTEIHKDVLQKVILNPFGVEPGVSYKMMTSITAYRHNFFIEDLNLFNCKCSFWIGSAHNSRKSSDHVDFVIEYNPNKCVGSVLLDYVIDHIFRDNRHVEVKSLDVAIDIPVNILDISYSVKGNMNRRIFDNGSDDKTYYFRKGKSNGAIKIYNKKRESNLSYELTRYEITLTPNVGIDKMFSYTVPRELFIPVMCTDNFQFPVNLNGTDKVLLFACMEHPEYLKNLGRDKSKKIEQLLAENCSIEFDYRNIDKVIQDFINTIYSV
;
A
#
# COMPACT_ATOMS: atom_id res chain seq x y z
N MET A 1 3.62 -3.01 2.15
CA MET A 1 5.04 -2.79 1.78
C MET A 1 5.49 -1.47 2.36
N ILE A 2 6.73 -1.36 2.80
CA ILE A 2 7.31 -0.10 3.25
C ILE A 2 8.57 0.22 2.47
N ARG A 3 8.83 1.52 2.26
CA ARG A 3 10.02 2.03 1.62
C ARG A 3 10.66 3.10 2.50
N LEU A 4 11.86 2.82 2.97
CA LEU A 4 12.67 3.72 3.79
C LEU A 4 13.85 4.25 2.99
N LYS A 5 14.24 5.50 3.25
CA LYS A 5 15.41 6.14 2.64
C LYS A 5 16.27 6.76 3.72
N THR A 6 17.58 6.64 3.57
CA THR A 6 18.58 7.35 4.38
C THR A 6 19.82 7.67 3.57
N GLU A 7 20.76 8.42 4.15
CA GLU A 7 22.12 8.61 3.63
C GLU A 7 23.09 7.83 4.51
N ILE A 8 24.00 7.08 3.90
CA ILE A 8 25.00 6.29 4.61
C ILE A 8 26.40 6.60 4.10
N HIS A 9 27.39 6.48 4.99
CA HIS A 9 28.79 6.55 4.62
C HIS A 9 29.19 5.32 3.80
N LYS A 10 30.07 5.49 2.81
CA LYS A 10 30.52 4.39 1.92
C LYS A 10 31.16 3.24 2.67
N ASP A 11 31.85 3.50 3.76
CA ASP A 11 32.47 2.45 4.58
C ASP A 11 31.42 1.56 5.26
N VAL A 12 30.29 2.17 5.70
CA VAL A 12 29.15 1.42 6.24
C VAL A 12 28.54 0.56 5.14
N LEU A 13 28.39 1.12 3.94
CA LEU A 13 27.93 0.37 2.78
C LEU A 13 28.79 -0.84 2.48
N GLN A 14 30.13 -0.67 2.47
CA GLN A 14 31.06 -1.78 2.24
C GLN A 14 30.93 -2.88 3.30
N LYS A 15 30.80 -2.49 4.58
CA LYS A 15 30.66 -3.45 5.68
C LYS A 15 29.33 -4.18 5.64
N VAL A 16 28.24 -3.50 5.37
CA VAL A 16 26.89 -4.03 5.51
C VAL A 16 26.39 -4.73 4.26
N ILE A 17 26.76 -4.26 3.06
CA ILE A 17 26.17 -4.77 1.81
C ILE A 17 27.18 -5.56 0.96
N LEU A 18 28.43 -5.14 0.91
CA LEU A 18 29.45 -5.86 0.13
C LEU A 18 30.13 -6.99 0.91
N ASN A 19 30.03 -6.94 2.23
CA ASN A 19 30.44 -8.04 3.10
C ASN A 19 29.33 -8.38 4.12
N PRO A 20 28.06 -8.54 3.68
CA PRO A 20 26.96 -8.82 4.59
C PRO A 20 27.13 -10.12 5.34
N PHE A 21 28.23 -10.85 5.11
CA PHE A 21 28.15 -12.28 5.12
C PHE A 21 29.30 -12.99 5.82
N GLY A 22 29.63 -12.47 6.94
CA GLY A 22 29.63 -13.38 8.04
C GLY A 22 28.24 -14.03 8.30
N VAL A 23 27.24 -13.81 7.41
CA VAL A 23 25.90 -14.36 7.50
C VAL A 23 25.88 -15.73 6.85
N GLU A 24 25.24 -16.67 7.53
CA GLU A 24 25.17 -18.08 7.26
C GLU A 24 24.79 -18.44 5.80
N PRO A 25 25.20 -19.61 5.31
CA PRO A 25 24.87 -20.08 3.96
C PRO A 25 23.36 -20.24 3.81
N GLY A 26 22.78 -19.64 2.81
CA GLY A 26 21.34 -19.74 2.49
C GLY A 26 20.70 -18.44 2.02
N VAL A 27 21.42 -17.32 2.10
CA VAL A 27 20.94 -16.06 1.57
C VAL A 27 21.46 -15.88 0.16
N SER A 28 20.59 -15.87 -0.83
CA SER A 28 20.95 -15.53 -2.21
C SER A 28 20.58 -14.09 -2.50
N TYR A 29 21.47 -13.35 -3.14
CA TYR A 29 21.16 -12.05 -3.68
C TYR A 29 21.46 -12.00 -5.18
N LYS A 30 20.66 -11.24 -5.89
CA LYS A 30 20.88 -11.00 -7.31
C LYS A 30 21.06 -9.51 -7.52
N MET A 31 22.20 -9.14 -8.08
CA MET A 31 22.46 -7.77 -8.51
C MET A 31 21.70 -7.53 -9.82
N MET A 32 20.80 -6.55 -9.81
CA MET A 32 20.11 -6.11 -11.02
C MET A 32 20.70 -4.79 -11.47
N THR A 33 21.22 -4.74 -12.68
CA THR A 33 21.45 -3.48 -13.40
C THR A 33 20.12 -3.01 -13.93
N SER A 34 19.57 -1.93 -13.41
CA SER A 34 18.30 -1.40 -13.87
C SER A 34 18.40 0.06 -14.29
N ILE A 35 17.47 0.45 -15.17
CA ILE A 35 17.24 1.81 -15.68
C ILE A 35 16.56 2.66 -14.58
N THR A 36 17.07 2.67 -13.36
CA THR A 36 16.48 3.47 -12.26
C THR A 36 17.34 4.70 -11.97
N ALA A 37 16.80 5.62 -11.18
CA ALA A 37 17.52 6.79 -10.67
C ALA A 37 18.67 6.42 -9.71
N TYR A 38 18.83 5.16 -9.38
CA TYR A 38 19.86 4.66 -8.47
C TYR A 38 20.94 3.92 -9.23
N ARG A 39 22.19 4.06 -8.77
CA ARG A 39 23.37 3.49 -9.42
C ARG A 39 23.43 1.98 -9.30
N HIS A 40 23.02 1.46 -8.15
CA HIS A 40 23.02 0.04 -7.85
C HIS A 40 21.67 -0.37 -7.30
N ASN A 41 21.15 -1.47 -7.79
CA ASN A 41 19.91 -2.07 -7.35
C ASN A 41 20.19 -3.52 -7.00
N PHE A 42 19.76 -3.92 -5.81
CA PHE A 42 19.88 -5.28 -5.33
C PHE A 42 18.52 -5.75 -4.87
N PHE A 43 18.26 -7.02 -4.95
CA PHE A 43 17.26 -7.62 -4.10
C PHE A 43 17.88 -8.81 -3.37
N ILE A 44 17.39 -9.04 -2.17
CA ILE A 44 17.79 -10.15 -1.33
C ILE A 44 16.55 -10.99 -1.09
N GLU A 45 16.68 -12.28 -1.29
CA GLU A 45 15.67 -13.28 -0.98
C GLU A 45 16.21 -14.13 0.16
N ASP A 46 15.53 -14.12 1.29
CA ASP A 46 15.84 -15.03 2.40
C ASP A 46 15.25 -16.40 2.09
N LEU A 47 16.10 -17.36 1.79
CA LEU A 47 15.68 -18.71 1.39
C LEU A 47 15.06 -19.51 2.54
N ASN A 48 15.29 -19.08 3.78
CA ASN A 48 14.68 -19.72 4.95
C ASN A 48 13.25 -19.24 5.22
N LEU A 49 12.81 -18.18 4.54
CA LEU A 49 11.49 -17.59 4.70
C LEU A 49 10.75 -17.54 3.37
N PHE A 50 9.59 -18.14 3.33
CA PHE A 50 8.77 -18.17 2.13
C PHE A 50 8.37 -16.74 1.68
N ASN A 51 8.76 -16.37 0.44
CA ASN A 51 8.51 -15.06 -0.15
C ASN A 51 9.09 -13.85 0.61
N CYS A 52 10.10 -14.03 1.44
CA CYS A 52 10.85 -12.92 2.02
C CYS A 52 11.79 -12.32 0.99
N LYS A 53 11.42 -11.15 0.47
CA LYS A 53 12.19 -10.40 -0.52
C LYS A 53 12.34 -8.96 -0.09
N CYS A 54 13.59 -8.49 -0.05
CA CYS A 54 13.92 -7.11 0.19
C CYS A 54 14.62 -6.53 -1.05
N SER A 55 14.22 -5.35 -1.46
CA SER A 55 14.86 -4.62 -2.55
C SER A 55 15.64 -3.45 -2.00
N PHE A 56 16.87 -3.28 -2.50
CA PHE A 56 17.77 -2.21 -2.09
C PHE A 56 18.21 -1.38 -3.29
N TRP A 57 18.26 -0.06 -3.10
CA TRP A 57 18.77 0.89 -4.10
C TRP A 57 19.83 1.76 -3.47
N ILE A 58 20.99 1.88 -4.12
CA ILE A 58 22.16 2.57 -3.60
C ILE A 58 22.65 3.58 -4.60
N GLY A 59 22.93 4.80 -4.12
CA GLY A 59 23.43 5.91 -4.91
C GLY A 59 22.39 6.47 -5.86
N SER A 60 22.35 7.77 -6.03
CA SER A 60 21.48 8.46 -6.97
C SER A 60 22.26 8.88 -8.20
N ALA A 61 21.71 8.68 -9.39
CA ALA A 61 22.26 9.19 -10.64
C ALA A 61 22.36 10.73 -10.69
N HIS A 62 21.55 11.41 -9.87
CA HIS A 62 21.45 12.87 -9.84
C HIS A 62 22.34 13.55 -8.79
N ASN A 63 22.97 12.81 -7.88
CA ASN A 63 23.78 13.38 -6.79
C ASN A 63 25.27 13.42 -7.07
N SER A 64 25.68 13.79 -8.28
CA SER A 64 27.09 14.05 -8.60
C SER A 64 27.70 15.23 -7.84
N ARG A 65 26.96 15.96 -7.02
CA ARG A 65 27.39 17.15 -6.29
C ARG A 65 27.46 16.99 -4.77
N LYS A 66 27.00 15.86 -4.19
CA LYS A 66 27.15 15.59 -2.76
C LYS A 66 28.55 15.05 -2.46
N SER A 67 29.02 15.30 -1.24
CA SER A 67 30.35 14.87 -0.79
C SER A 67 30.61 13.43 -1.16
N SER A 68 31.83 13.12 -1.55
CA SER A 68 32.21 11.83 -2.10
C SER A 68 31.97 10.65 -1.16
N ASP A 69 31.65 10.88 0.11
CA ASP A 69 31.70 9.90 1.18
C ASP A 69 30.33 9.36 1.61
N HIS A 70 29.23 10.00 1.21
CA HIS A 70 27.87 9.56 1.51
C HIS A 70 27.10 9.18 0.26
N VAL A 71 26.25 8.20 0.38
CA VAL A 71 25.37 7.73 -0.69
C VAL A 71 23.95 7.55 -0.18
N ASP A 72 22.99 7.82 -1.06
CA ASP A 72 21.59 7.50 -0.78
C ASP A 72 21.41 5.98 -0.69
N PHE A 73 20.74 5.53 0.34
CA PHE A 73 20.36 4.15 0.53
C PHE A 73 18.83 4.03 0.70
N VAL A 74 18.21 3.18 -0.07
CA VAL A 74 16.78 2.93 -0.01
C VAL A 74 16.53 1.44 0.15
N ILE A 75 15.63 1.07 1.07
CA ILE A 75 15.12 -0.29 1.23
C ILE A 75 13.62 -0.32 0.97
N GLU A 76 13.14 -1.36 0.30
CA GLU A 76 11.71 -1.65 0.15
C GLU A 76 11.47 -3.13 0.50
N TYR A 77 10.56 -3.39 1.43
CA TYR A 77 10.24 -4.75 1.85
C TYR A 77 8.78 -4.87 2.33
N ASN A 78 8.30 -6.11 2.44
CA ASN A 78 7.00 -6.40 3.03
C ASN A 78 7.23 -6.90 4.47
N PRO A 79 6.87 -6.11 5.51
CA PRO A 79 7.11 -6.48 6.89
C PRO A 79 6.52 -7.84 7.25
N ASN A 80 5.30 -8.12 6.80
CA ASN A 80 4.60 -9.36 7.12
C ASN A 80 5.26 -10.62 6.50
N LYS A 81 6.05 -10.44 5.45
CA LYS A 81 6.76 -11.55 4.77
C LYS A 81 8.20 -11.70 5.24
N CYS A 82 8.70 -10.72 5.97
CA CYS A 82 10.09 -10.67 6.40
C CYS A 82 10.24 -10.83 7.94
N VAL A 83 9.20 -11.23 8.63
CA VAL A 83 9.24 -11.49 10.07
C VAL A 83 10.24 -12.64 10.33
N GLY A 84 11.21 -12.39 11.21
CA GLY A 84 12.27 -13.34 11.55
C GLY A 84 13.39 -13.44 10.51
N SER A 85 13.48 -12.52 9.56
CA SER A 85 14.62 -12.44 8.65
C SER A 85 15.82 -11.81 9.37
N VAL A 86 16.77 -12.64 9.73
CA VAL A 86 18.05 -12.21 10.37
C VAL A 86 18.78 -11.17 9.51
N LEU A 87 18.69 -11.31 8.19
CA LEU A 87 19.33 -10.38 7.29
C LEU A 87 18.65 -9.01 7.31
N LEU A 88 17.31 -8.97 7.29
CA LEU A 88 16.58 -7.72 7.36
C LEU A 88 16.83 -7.02 8.69
N ASP A 89 16.79 -7.78 9.80
CA ASP A 89 17.09 -7.27 11.13
C ASP A 89 18.50 -6.68 11.19
N TYR A 90 19.48 -7.36 10.63
CA TYR A 90 20.84 -6.84 10.52
C TYR A 90 20.92 -5.50 9.75
N VAL A 91 20.23 -5.39 8.61
CA VAL A 91 20.20 -4.15 7.82
C VAL A 91 19.48 -3.03 8.57
N ILE A 92 18.37 -3.33 9.23
CA ILE A 92 17.62 -2.36 10.03
C ILE A 92 18.52 -1.87 11.18
N ASP A 93 19.15 -2.76 11.91
CA ASP A 93 19.98 -2.43 13.05
C ASP A 93 21.19 -1.57 12.69
N HIS A 94 21.87 -1.88 11.60
CA HIS A 94 23.14 -1.23 11.25
C HIS A 94 22.98 0.01 10.36
N ILE A 95 21.86 0.16 9.66
CA ILE A 95 21.65 1.26 8.72
C ILE A 95 20.59 2.24 9.21
N PHE A 96 19.51 1.74 9.82
CA PHE A 96 18.35 2.57 10.10
C PHE A 96 18.20 2.92 11.59
N ARG A 97 18.51 2.02 12.53
CA ARG A 97 18.24 2.22 13.95
C ARG A 97 19.00 3.43 14.54
N ASP A 98 20.27 3.57 14.20
CA ASP A 98 21.11 4.66 14.72
C ASP A 98 21.12 5.90 13.81
N ASN A 99 20.38 5.88 12.71
CA ASN A 99 20.42 6.95 11.74
C ASN A 99 19.24 7.92 11.93
N ARG A 100 19.52 9.12 12.39
CA ARG A 100 18.53 10.17 12.65
C ARG A 100 17.90 10.75 11.37
N HIS A 101 18.42 10.42 10.20
CA HIS A 101 17.98 10.96 8.92
C HIS A 101 17.21 9.96 8.07
N VAL A 102 16.51 9.03 8.71
CA VAL A 102 15.65 8.08 8.00
C VAL A 102 14.35 8.76 7.60
N GLU A 103 14.01 8.63 6.32
CA GLU A 103 12.74 9.10 5.75
C GLU A 103 11.86 7.91 5.35
N VAL A 104 10.58 7.97 5.68
CA VAL A 104 9.57 7.06 5.16
C VAL A 104 9.07 7.59 3.81
N LYS A 105 9.45 6.92 2.73
CA LYS A 105 9.09 7.31 1.36
C LYS A 105 7.71 6.85 0.94
N SER A 106 7.38 5.61 1.26
CA SER A 106 6.04 5.08 1.02
C SER A 106 5.74 3.92 1.95
N LEU A 107 4.46 3.69 2.18
CA LEU A 107 3.93 2.52 2.84
C LEU A 107 2.60 2.12 2.18
N ASP A 108 2.37 0.83 2.07
CA ASP A 108 1.09 0.29 1.63
C ASP A 108 0.32 -0.18 2.86
N VAL A 109 -0.87 0.37 3.04
CA VAL A 109 -1.83 -0.04 4.07
C VAL A 109 -2.83 -0.98 3.44
N ALA A 110 -2.99 -2.16 4.02
CA ALA A 110 -3.95 -3.16 3.57
C ALA A 110 -5.09 -3.28 4.58
N ILE A 111 -6.32 -3.23 4.10
CA ILE A 111 -7.53 -3.42 4.87
C ILE A 111 -8.26 -4.62 4.28
N ASP A 112 -8.49 -5.62 5.10
CA ASP A 112 -9.18 -6.84 4.71
C ASP A 112 -10.67 -6.72 5.04
N ILE A 113 -11.50 -6.92 4.01
CA ILE A 113 -12.95 -6.81 4.07
C ILE A 113 -13.52 -8.22 3.86
N PRO A 114 -14.24 -8.81 4.84
CA PRO A 114 -14.67 -10.21 4.78
C PRO A 114 -15.92 -10.40 3.90
N VAL A 115 -15.83 -9.96 2.64
CA VAL A 115 -16.89 -10.10 1.63
C VAL A 115 -16.30 -10.50 0.28
N ASN A 116 -17.15 -11.02 -0.61
CA ASN A 116 -16.75 -11.32 -1.97
C ASN A 116 -16.48 -10.03 -2.76
N ILE A 117 -15.50 -10.06 -3.66
CA ILE A 117 -15.17 -8.90 -4.53
C ILE A 117 -16.35 -8.49 -5.42
N LEU A 118 -17.23 -9.41 -5.74
CA LEU A 118 -18.43 -9.14 -6.56
C LEU A 118 -19.46 -8.29 -5.82
N ASP A 119 -19.46 -8.35 -4.48
CA ASP A 119 -20.36 -7.58 -3.61
C ASP A 119 -19.79 -6.21 -3.25
N ILE A 120 -18.60 -5.88 -3.79
CA ILE A 120 -17.95 -4.58 -3.58
C ILE A 120 -18.31 -3.62 -4.69
N SER A 121 -18.88 -2.51 -4.30
CA SER A 121 -19.04 -1.32 -5.14
C SER A 121 -18.21 -0.15 -4.57
N TYR A 122 -18.04 0.91 -5.33
CA TYR A 122 -17.22 2.07 -4.93
C TYR A 122 -17.80 3.38 -5.46
N SER A 123 -17.58 4.45 -4.72
CA SER A 123 -17.93 5.80 -5.16
C SER A 123 -16.68 6.61 -5.47
N VAL A 124 -16.56 7.10 -6.70
CA VAL A 124 -15.42 7.87 -7.17
C VAL A 124 -15.86 9.25 -7.62
N LYS A 125 -15.32 10.27 -6.98
CA LYS A 125 -15.61 11.68 -7.35
C LYS A 125 -14.75 12.13 -8.52
N GLY A 126 -15.38 12.75 -9.50
CA GLY A 126 -14.71 13.42 -10.64
C GLY A 126 -14.03 12.46 -11.63
N ASN A 127 -12.98 12.95 -12.29
CA ASN A 127 -12.23 12.24 -13.34
C ASN A 127 -11.04 11.44 -12.78
N MET A 128 -11.25 10.70 -11.70
CA MET A 128 -10.18 9.86 -11.14
C MET A 128 -9.78 8.78 -12.16
N ASN A 129 -8.48 8.65 -12.39
CA ASN A 129 -7.95 7.60 -13.26
C ASN A 129 -8.24 6.23 -12.62
N ARG A 130 -8.92 5.38 -13.39
CA ARG A 130 -9.35 4.06 -12.95
C ARG A 130 -9.00 3.04 -14.02
N ARG A 131 -8.58 1.85 -13.58
CA ARG A 131 -8.44 0.66 -14.42
C ARG A 131 -9.10 -0.51 -13.74
N ILE A 132 -9.82 -1.31 -14.50
CA ILE A 132 -10.46 -2.53 -14.03
C ILE A 132 -9.86 -3.66 -14.84
N PHE A 133 -9.36 -4.67 -14.16
CA PHE A 133 -8.99 -5.95 -14.74
C PHE A 133 -10.05 -6.94 -14.31
N ASP A 134 -10.72 -7.53 -15.29
CA ASP A 134 -11.77 -8.52 -15.10
C ASP A 134 -11.42 -9.73 -15.96
N ASN A 135 -10.97 -10.81 -15.30
CA ASN A 135 -10.62 -12.06 -15.95
C ASN A 135 -11.78 -13.08 -15.88
N GLY A 136 -12.98 -12.60 -15.60
CA GLY A 136 -14.19 -13.41 -15.43
C GLY A 136 -14.41 -13.87 -13.98
N SER A 137 -15.65 -14.29 -13.68
CA SER A 137 -16.11 -14.69 -12.35
C SER A 137 -15.70 -13.69 -11.24
N ASP A 138 -15.01 -14.14 -10.23
CA ASP A 138 -14.54 -13.37 -9.08
C ASP A 138 -13.09 -12.85 -9.20
N ASP A 139 -12.47 -12.97 -10.40
CA ASP A 139 -11.10 -12.49 -10.65
C ASP A 139 -11.09 -11.01 -11.10
N LYS A 140 -11.59 -10.14 -10.24
CA LYS A 140 -11.60 -8.70 -10.48
C LYS A 140 -10.53 -8.00 -9.69
N THR A 141 -9.92 -6.97 -10.30
CA THR A 141 -9.02 -6.04 -9.62
C THR A 141 -9.31 -4.62 -10.09
N TYR A 142 -9.56 -3.75 -9.13
CA TYR A 142 -9.78 -2.33 -9.35
C TYR A 142 -8.53 -1.55 -8.97
N TYR A 143 -8.09 -0.66 -9.85
CA TYR A 143 -7.01 0.27 -9.60
C TYR A 143 -7.50 1.70 -9.72
N PHE A 144 -7.20 2.53 -8.72
CA PHE A 144 -7.53 3.94 -8.70
C PHE A 144 -6.27 4.77 -8.53
N ARG A 145 -6.21 5.91 -9.21
CA ARG A 145 -5.04 6.75 -9.36
C ARG A 145 -3.89 6.05 -10.11
N LYS A 146 -2.74 6.71 -10.21
CA LYS A 146 -1.64 6.19 -11.03
C LYS A 146 -0.62 5.46 -10.16
N GLY A 147 -0.49 4.17 -10.36
CA GLY A 147 0.65 3.37 -9.88
C GLY A 147 0.99 3.59 -8.40
N LYS A 148 2.25 3.92 -8.12
CA LYS A 148 2.78 4.17 -6.76
C LYS A 148 2.60 5.63 -6.30
N SER A 149 1.64 6.39 -6.84
CA SER A 149 1.36 7.75 -6.38
C SER A 149 0.68 7.74 -5.01
N ASN A 150 0.81 8.86 -4.29
CA ASN A 150 0.12 9.02 -3.01
C ASN A 150 -1.39 8.81 -3.15
N GLY A 151 -1.95 7.92 -2.36
CA GLY A 151 -3.35 7.52 -2.43
C GLY A 151 -3.71 6.61 -3.59
N ALA A 152 -2.73 5.99 -4.29
CA ALA A 152 -3.06 4.93 -5.25
C ALA A 152 -3.71 3.77 -4.53
N ILE A 153 -4.83 3.28 -5.07
CA ILE A 153 -5.64 2.23 -4.44
C ILE A 153 -5.72 1.04 -5.37
N LYS A 154 -5.65 -0.14 -4.77
CA LYS A 154 -5.91 -1.44 -5.39
C LYS A 154 -6.93 -2.19 -4.54
N ILE A 155 -8.02 -2.66 -5.17
CA ILE A 155 -9.02 -3.51 -4.53
C ILE A 155 -9.07 -4.81 -5.31
N TYR A 156 -8.93 -5.95 -4.63
CA TYR A 156 -8.83 -7.25 -5.29
C TYR A 156 -9.28 -8.42 -4.42
N ASN A 157 -9.54 -9.56 -5.09
CA ASN A 157 -9.90 -10.81 -4.43
C ASN A 157 -8.69 -11.43 -3.72
N LYS A 158 -8.62 -11.22 -2.41
CA LYS A 158 -7.53 -11.75 -1.57
C LYS A 158 -7.68 -13.25 -1.32
N LYS A 159 -8.92 -13.78 -1.28
CA LYS A 159 -9.19 -15.22 -1.21
C LYS A 159 -8.47 -15.95 -2.34
N ARG A 160 -8.64 -15.48 -3.58
CA ARG A 160 -8.02 -16.10 -4.75
C ARG A 160 -6.51 -15.95 -4.76
N GLU A 161 -5.99 -14.75 -4.46
CA GLU A 161 -4.55 -14.48 -4.45
C GLU A 161 -3.82 -15.36 -3.42
N SER A 162 -4.45 -15.65 -2.28
CA SER A 162 -3.84 -16.39 -1.17
C SER A 162 -4.42 -17.79 -0.97
N ASN A 163 -5.30 -18.25 -1.86
CA ASN A 163 -5.98 -19.55 -1.80
C ASN A 163 -6.67 -19.80 -0.46
N LEU A 164 -7.46 -18.82 0.02
CA LEU A 164 -8.18 -18.91 1.29
C LEU A 164 -9.48 -19.68 1.13
N SER A 165 -9.97 -20.31 2.20
CA SER A 165 -11.24 -21.03 2.23
C SER A 165 -12.46 -20.13 2.45
N TYR A 166 -12.29 -18.86 2.74
CA TYR A 166 -13.34 -17.88 3.04
C TYR A 166 -13.23 -16.66 2.13
N GLU A 167 -14.33 -15.93 1.99
CA GLU A 167 -14.37 -14.72 1.16
C GLU A 167 -13.58 -13.60 1.82
N LEU A 168 -12.70 -12.97 1.04
CA LEU A 168 -11.88 -11.86 1.49
C LEU A 168 -11.52 -10.96 0.33
N THR A 169 -11.97 -9.72 0.39
CA THR A 169 -11.55 -8.65 -0.50
C THR A 169 -10.52 -7.79 0.22
N ARG A 170 -9.42 -7.45 -0.44
CA ARG A 170 -8.41 -6.56 0.10
C ARG A 170 -8.45 -5.21 -0.58
N TYR A 171 -8.51 -4.19 0.25
CA TYR A 171 -8.32 -2.79 -0.12
C TYR A 171 -6.90 -2.38 0.28
N GLU A 172 -6.07 -2.05 -0.68
CA GLU A 172 -4.70 -1.54 -0.45
C GLU A 172 -4.62 -0.09 -0.88
N ILE A 173 -4.03 0.76 -0.04
CA ILE A 173 -3.72 2.15 -0.37
C ILE A 173 -2.24 2.42 -0.18
N THR A 174 -1.61 3.02 -1.19
CA THR A 174 -0.23 3.49 -1.12
C THR A 174 -0.21 4.90 -0.57
N LEU A 175 0.46 5.11 0.54
CA LEU A 175 0.73 6.42 1.15
C LEU A 175 2.20 6.79 0.89
N THR A 176 2.44 8.05 0.58
CA THR A 176 3.80 8.58 0.35
C THR A 176 4.05 9.78 1.25
N PRO A 177 4.23 9.56 2.57
CA PRO A 177 4.37 10.65 3.53
C PRO A 177 5.58 11.53 3.24
N ASN A 178 6.70 10.96 2.78
CA ASN A 178 7.97 11.66 2.54
C ASN A 178 8.42 12.51 3.73
N VAL A 179 8.34 11.95 4.92
CA VAL A 179 8.71 12.61 6.17
C VAL A 179 9.76 11.79 6.93
N GLY A 180 10.49 12.47 7.82
CA GLY A 180 11.38 11.80 8.76
C GLY A 180 10.63 10.78 9.62
N ILE A 181 11.33 9.73 10.01
CA ILE A 181 10.72 8.64 10.78
C ILE A 181 10.20 9.11 12.15
N ASP A 182 10.83 10.15 12.73
CA ASP A 182 10.40 10.81 13.95
C ASP A 182 8.96 11.34 13.86
N LYS A 183 8.57 11.85 12.69
CA LYS A 183 7.21 12.33 12.43
C LYS A 183 6.18 11.23 12.23
N MET A 184 6.63 10.02 11.95
CA MET A 184 5.74 8.89 11.78
C MET A 184 5.13 8.37 13.09
N PHE A 185 5.73 8.68 14.24
CA PHE A 185 5.17 8.32 15.56
C PHE A 185 3.84 9.02 15.87
N SER A 186 3.56 10.13 15.20
CA SER A 186 2.29 10.85 15.30
C SER A 186 1.58 10.97 13.95
N TYR A 187 1.96 10.13 12.98
CA TYR A 187 1.37 10.16 11.65
C TYR A 187 -0.09 9.74 11.69
N THR A 188 -0.92 10.51 11.02
CA THR A 188 -2.34 10.22 10.78
C THR A 188 -2.58 10.08 9.28
N VAL A 189 -3.33 9.06 8.88
CA VAL A 189 -3.64 8.84 7.47
C VAL A 189 -4.55 9.95 6.93
N PRO A 190 -4.22 10.53 5.75
CA PRO A 190 -5.09 11.51 5.10
C PRO A 190 -6.38 10.83 4.61
N ARG A 191 -7.49 11.03 5.33
CA ARG A 191 -8.77 10.35 5.08
C ARG A 191 -9.33 10.63 3.70
N GLU A 192 -9.07 11.81 3.16
CA GLU A 192 -9.48 12.25 1.82
C GLU A 192 -8.83 11.44 0.69
N LEU A 193 -7.78 10.69 0.97
CA LEU A 193 -7.15 9.79 0.01
C LEU A 193 -7.94 8.49 -0.18
N PHE A 194 -8.76 8.12 0.79
CA PHE A 194 -9.55 6.89 0.71
C PHE A 194 -10.75 7.08 -0.18
N ILE A 195 -11.04 6.06 -0.98
CA ILE A 195 -12.26 6.00 -1.79
C ILE A 195 -13.30 5.26 -0.96
N PRO A 196 -14.52 5.81 -0.81
CA PRO A 196 -15.61 5.09 -0.19
C PRO A 196 -15.89 3.78 -0.91
N VAL A 197 -15.97 2.72 -0.15
CA VAL A 197 -16.29 1.37 -0.60
C VAL A 197 -17.63 0.98 0.02
N MET A 198 -18.44 0.28 -0.74
CA MET A 198 -19.77 -0.15 -0.36
C MET A 198 -19.89 -1.67 -0.52
N CYS A 199 -20.59 -2.29 0.41
CA CYS A 199 -20.98 -3.68 0.28
C CYS A 199 -22.41 -3.75 -0.22
N THR A 200 -22.66 -4.48 -1.30
CA THR A 200 -23.98 -4.66 -1.90
C THR A 200 -24.66 -5.96 -1.44
N ASP A 201 -23.90 -6.81 -0.73
CA ASP A 201 -24.46 -8.03 -0.16
C ASP A 201 -25.52 -7.69 0.90
N ASN A 202 -26.68 -8.34 0.78
CA ASN A 202 -27.84 -8.15 1.66
C ASN A 202 -28.38 -6.70 1.72
N PHE A 203 -28.13 -5.88 0.68
CA PHE A 203 -28.65 -4.52 0.63
C PHE A 203 -30.19 -4.50 0.64
N GLN A 204 -30.76 -3.73 1.56
CA GLN A 204 -32.20 -3.50 1.63
C GLN A 204 -32.53 -2.06 1.22
N PHE A 205 -33.45 -1.92 0.27
CA PHE A 205 -33.89 -0.59 -0.13
C PHE A 205 -34.58 0.13 1.04
N PRO A 206 -34.27 1.43 1.27
CA PRO A 206 -35.02 2.24 2.23
C PRO A 206 -36.53 2.19 1.94
N VAL A 207 -37.36 2.00 2.99
CA VAL A 207 -38.78 1.77 2.86
C VAL A 207 -39.49 2.88 2.07
N ASN A 208 -39.10 4.13 2.28
CA ASN A 208 -39.74 5.31 1.70
C ASN A 208 -39.16 5.73 0.33
N LEU A 209 -38.37 4.90 -0.31
CA LEU A 209 -37.78 5.23 -1.61
C LEU A 209 -38.78 4.95 -2.72
N ASN A 210 -38.99 5.94 -3.63
CA ASN A 210 -39.86 5.72 -4.79
C ASN A 210 -39.23 4.75 -5.80
N GLY A 211 -40.06 4.16 -6.67
CA GLY A 211 -39.61 3.13 -7.61
C GLY A 211 -38.48 3.57 -8.55
N THR A 212 -38.52 4.82 -9.02
CA THR A 212 -37.47 5.37 -9.91
C THR A 212 -36.13 5.46 -9.17
N ASP A 213 -36.14 5.97 -7.95
CA ASP A 213 -34.91 6.10 -7.16
C ASP A 213 -34.35 4.72 -6.75
N LYS A 214 -35.21 3.71 -6.51
CA LYS A 214 -34.78 2.32 -6.30
C LYS A 214 -34.02 1.76 -7.51
N VAL A 215 -34.58 1.93 -8.71
CA VAL A 215 -33.94 1.47 -9.96
C VAL A 215 -32.60 2.19 -10.19
N LEU A 216 -32.59 3.52 -10.00
CA LEU A 216 -31.35 4.30 -10.15
C LEU A 216 -30.29 3.91 -9.12
N LEU A 217 -30.70 3.71 -7.87
CA LEU A 217 -29.80 3.27 -6.80
C LEU A 217 -29.18 1.93 -7.14
N PHE A 218 -29.99 0.93 -7.51
CA PHE A 218 -29.52 -0.38 -7.93
C PHE A 218 -28.56 -0.30 -9.13
N ALA A 219 -28.96 0.45 -10.18
CA ALA A 219 -28.12 0.63 -11.36
C ALA A 219 -26.76 1.28 -11.04
N CYS A 220 -26.73 2.24 -10.10
CA CYS A 220 -25.50 2.89 -9.66
C CYS A 220 -24.67 2.03 -8.68
N MET A 221 -25.27 1.07 -7.98
CA MET A 221 -24.55 0.06 -7.20
C MET A 221 -23.77 -0.87 -8.14
N GLU A 222 -24.42 -1.38 -9.18
CA GLU A 222 -23.80 -2.25 -10.17
C GLU A 222 -22.82 -1.51 -11.09
N HIS A 223 -23.16 -0.26 -11.43
CA HIS A 223 -22.45 0.59 -12.38
C HIS A 223 -22.23 1.99 -11.84
N PRO A 224 -21.26 2.21 -10.93
CA PRO A 224 -21.03 3.52 -10.30
C PRO A 224 -20.77 4.66 -11.29
N GLU A 225 -20.32 4.33 -12.50
CA GLU A 225 -20.13 5.30 -13.57
C GLU A 225 -21.42 5.97 -14.07
N TYR A 226 -22.58 5.37 -13.84
CA TYR A 226 -23.88 5.93 -14.22
C TYR A 226 -24.24 7.19 -13.44
N LEU A 227 -23.64 7.39 -12.26
CA LEU A 227 -23.81 8.65 -11.51
C LEU A 227 -23.48 9.89 -12.32
N LYS A 228 -22.53 9.80 -13.26
CA LYS A 228 -22.15 10.91 -14.14
C LYS A 228 -23.24 11.29 -15.14
N ASN A 229 -24.11 10.35 -15.47
CA ASN A 229 -25.19 10.52 -16.46
C ASN A 229 -26.48 11.07 -15.81
N LEU A 230 -26.51 11.15 -14.49
CA LEU A 230 -27.63 11.70 -13.75
C LEU A 230 -27.50 13.23 -13.65
N GLY A 231 -28.64 13.93 -13.65
CA GLY A 231 -28.65 15.34 -13.30
C GLY A 231 -28.10 15.57 -11.88
N ARG A 232 -27.52 16.75 -11.65
CA ARG A 232 -26.78 17.09 -10.40
C ARG A 232 -27.51 16.72 -9.11
N ASP A 233 -28.80 17.03 -9.01
CA ASP A 233 -29.57 16.79 -7.79
C ASP A 233 -29.88 15.30 -7.60
N LYS A 234 -30.17 14.59 -8.70
CA LYS A 234 -30.35 13.14 -8.70
C LYS A 234 -29.06 12.42 -8.29
N SER A 235 -27.93 12.81 -8.89
CA SER A 235 -26.61 12.24 -8.57
C SER A 235 -26.31 12.39 -7.08
N LYS A 236 -26.47 13.60 -6.53
CA LYS A 236 -26.26 13.86 -5.09
C LYS A 236 -27.15 13.02 -4.21
N LYS A 237 -28.45 12.90 -4.57
CA LYS A 237 -29.39 12.08 -3.80
C LYS A 237 -28.99 10.61 -3.79
N ILE A 238 -28.64 10.06 -4.95
CA ILE A 238 -28.21 8.65 -5.05
C ILE A 238 -26.87 8.44 -4.32
N GLU A 239 -25.89 9.34 -4.45
CA GLU A 239 -24.63 9.28 -3.70
C GLU A 239 -24.87 9.29 -2.20
N GLN A 240 -25.79 10.13 -1.70
CA GLN A 240 -26.12 10.17 -0.28
C GLN A 240 -26.77 8.85 0.18
N LEU A 241 -27.72 8.31 -0.57
CA LEU A 241 -28.36 7.04 -0.26
C LEU A 241 -27.36 5.88 -0.23
N LEU A 242 -26.42 5.85 -1.19
CA LEU A 242 -25.36 4.86 -1.19
C LEU A 242 -24.46 5.00 0.05
N ALA A 243 -24.06 6.22 0.38
CA ALA A 243 -23.23 6.49 1.54
C ALA A 243 -23.90 6.07 2.86
N GLU A 244 -25.19 6.34 3.03
CA GLU A 244 -25.94 6.07 4.25
C GLU A 244 -26.22 4.57 4.47
N ASN A 245 -26.35 3.79 3.39
CA ASN A 245 -26.88 2.42 3.51
C ASN A 245 -25.89 1.31 3.16
N CYS A 246 -24.81 1.62 2.48
CA CYS A 246 -23.88 0.60 1.96
C CYS A 246 -22.42 0.83 2.35
N SER A 247 -22.07 1.98 2.93
CA SER A 247 -20.68 2.32 3.19
C SER A 247 -20.01 1.36 4.15
N ILE A 248 -18.84 0.89 3.77
CA ILE A 248 -17.93 0.22 4.69
C ILE A 248 -17.12 1.31 5.39
N GLU A 249 -17.29 1.38 6.71
CA GLU A 249 -16.52 2.31 7.52
C GLU A 249 -15.12 1.77 7.80
N PHE A 250 -14.11 2.55 7.48
CA PHE A 250 -12.74 2.24 7.84
C PHE A 250 -12.43 2.76 9.25
N ASP A 251 -11.88 1.90 10.09
CA ASP A 251 -11.38 2.31 11.41
C ASP A 251 -10.04 3.02 11.26
N TYR A 252 -10.09 4.31 10.94
CA TYR A 252 -8.89 5.15 10.75
C TYR A 252 -8.02 5.24 12.02
N ARG A 253 -8.60 5.14 13.21
CA ARG A 253 -7.82 5.15 14.45
C ARG A 253 -6.97 3.90 14.58
N ASN A 254 -7.54 2.76 14.24
CA ASN A 254 -6.79 1.51 14.22
C ASN A 254 -5.72 1.51 13.11
N ILE A 255 -6.01 2.07 11.94
CA ILE A 255 -5.02 2.20 10.86
C ILE A 255 -3.85 3.06 11.32
N ASP A 256 -4.11 4.24 11.91
CA ASP A 256 -3.08 5.12 12.45
C ASP A 256 -2.22 4.41 13.50
N LYS A 257 -2.87 3.71 14.43
CA LYS A 257 -2.20 2.93 15.47
C LYS A 257 -1.30 1.83 14.89
N VAL A 258 -1.79 1.05 13.93
CA VAL A 258 -1.00 -0.02 13.29
C VAL A 258 0.24 0.53 12.60
N ILE A 259 0.13 1.70 11.94
CA ILE A 259 1.28 2.36 11.32
C ILE A 259 2.29 2.80 12.39
N GLN A 260 1.82 3.43 13.45
CA GLN A 260 2.67 3.92 14.55
C GLN A 260 3.34 2.76 15.29
N ASP A 261 2.61 1.70 15.62
CA ASP A 261 3.15 0.50 16.27
C ASP A 261 4.21 -0.17 15.39
N PHE A 262 3.96 -0.25 14.07
CA PHE A 262 4.94 -0.78 13.13
C PHE A 262 6.22 0.07 13.09
N ILE A 263 6.10 1.40 13.05
CA ILE A 263 7.27 2.29 13.10
C ILE A 263 8.01 2.14 14.42
N ASN A 264 7.30 1.96 15.53
CA ASN A 264 7.90 1.65 16.82
C ASN A 264 8.74 0.37 16.77
N THR A 265 8.29 -0.69 16.11
CA THR A 265 9.06 -1.95 16.00
C THR A 265 10.37 -1.80 15.22
N ILE A 266 10.40 -0.89 14.23
CA ILE A 266 11.63 -0.61 13.46
C ILE A 266 12.61 0.26 14.26
N TYR A 267 12.08 1.15 15.11
CA TYR A 267 12.86 2.24 15.72
C TYR A 267 12.92 2.19 17.24
N SER A 268 12.18 1.29 17.90
CA SER A 268 12.24 1.18 19.36
C SER A 268 13.59 0.62 19.79
N VAL A 269 14.25 1.42 20.53
CA VAL A 269 15.44 1.09 21.34
C VAL A 269 15.00 0.33 22.57
#